data_905c6fdb166d8dc58022a4c5619a27e2
#
_entry.id   905c6fdb166d8dc58022a4c5619a27e2
#
_cell.length_a   1.000
_cell.length_b   1.000
_cell.length_c   1.000
_cell.angle_alpha   90.00
_cell.angle_beta   90.00
_cell.angle_gamma   90.00
#
_symmetry.space_group_name_H-M   'P 1'
#
loop_
_entity.id
_entity.type
_entity.pdbx_description
1 polymer ?
#
loop_
_entity_poly.entity_id
_entity_poly.type
_entity_poly.pdbx_seq_one_letter_code
_entity_poly.pdbx_strand_id
1 'polypeptide(L)'
;NRSRGVIDIDTMIKIKNKIYTLKKPTIVVLHHPALEIGGWQDLKILKNRDKFREIIEYSEYVRIVLAGHIHEFTDRTLNGIRYSTAPGLGFAFSSKLSNYEIQHGAEGFNLITINKNKILINKIALK
;
A
#
# COMPACT_ATOMS: atom_id res chain seq x y z
N ASN A 1 17.07 -11.30 -0.18
CA ASN A 1 16.10 -10.93 0.84
C ASN A 1 14.70 -11.40 0.43
N ARG A 2 14.22 -12.47 1.09
CA ARG A 2 12.94 -13.13 0.76
C ARG A 2 11.68 -12.32 1.16
N SER A 3 11.84 -11.24 1.90
CA SER A 3 10.71 -10.43 2.38
C SER A 3 10.28 -9.31 1.42
N ARG A 4 10.97 -9.15 0.30
CA ARG A 4 10.63 -8.14 -0.71
C ARG A 4 9.83 -8.79 -1.85
N GLY A 5 8.75 -8.11 -2.26
CA GLY A 5 7.99 -8.50 -3.43
C GLY A 5 8.61 -7.97 -4.72
N VAL A 6 8.33 -8.67 -5.81
CA VAL A 6 8.64 -8.23 -7.18
C VAL A 6 7.44 -8.53 -8.05
N ILE A 7 7.01 -7.59 -8.86
CA ILE A 7 6.01 -7.83 -9.91
C ILE A 7 6.77 -8.00 -11.22
N ASP A 8 6.58 -9.13 -11.89
CA ASP A 8 7.22 -9.38 -13.17
C ASP A 8 6.69 -8.42 -14.26
N ILE A 9 7.48 -8.26 -15.32
CA ILE A 9 7.17 -7.28 -16.38
C ILE A 9 5.87 -7.62 -17.12
N ASP A 10 5.59 -8.89 -17.34
CA ASP A 10 4.37 -9.30 -18.05
C ASP A 10 3.13 -8.97 -17.22
N THR A 11 3.19 -9.18 -15.91
CA THR A 11 2.13 -8.78 -14.98
C THR A 11 1.97 -7.26 -14.96
N MET A 12 3.05 -6.49 -14.95
CA MET A 12 2.98 -5.03 -15.04
C MET A 12 2.31 -4.55 -16.33
N ILE A 13 2.62 -5.16 -17.45
CA ILE A 13 1.98 -4.84 -18.74
C ILE A 13 0.49 -5.15 -18.69
N LYS A 14 0.10 -6.28 -18.12
CA LYS A 14 -1.31 -6.64 -17.94
C LYS A 14 -2.06 -5.65 -17.07
N ILE A 15 -1.46 -5.23 -15.94
CA ILE A 15 -2.03 -4.22 -15.05
C ILE A 15 -2.25 -2.91 -15.81
N LYS A 16 -1.21 -2.42 -16.50
CA LYS A 16 -1.27 -1.21 -17.33
C LYS A 16 -2.42 -1.27 -18.32
N ASN A 17 -2.45 -2.33 -19.13
CA ASN A 17 -3.47 -2.49 -20.16
C ASN A 17 -4.88 -2.56 -19.57
N LYS A 18 -5.04 -3.26 -18.46
CA LYS A 18 -6.33 -3.38 -17.79
C LYS A 18 -6.83 -2.04 -17.28
N ILE A 19 -5.99 -1.28 -16.60
CA ILE A 19 -6.35 0.05 -16.06
C ILE A 19 -6.74 1.00 -17.22
N TYR A 20 -5.97 1.04 -18.29
CA TYR A 20 -6.24 1.92 -19.42
C TYR A 20 -7.49 1.53 -20.22
N THR A 21 -7.80 0.24 -20.26
CA THR A 21 -8.99 -0.26 -20.97
C THR A 21 -10.27 -0.02 -20.17
N LEU A 22 -10.23 -0.23 -18.85
CA LEU A 22 -11.42 -0.11 -18.00
C LEU A 22 -11.95 1.33 -17.91
N LYS A 23 -11.08 2.32 -17.87
CA LYS A 23 -11.44 3.75 -17.75
C LYS A 23 -12.45 4.02 -16.63
N LYS A 24 -12.24 3.41 -15.47
CA LYS A 24 -13.10 3.52 -14.30
C LYS A 24 -12.28 3.82 -13.05
N PRO A 25 -12.84 4.56 -12.08
CA PRO A 25 -12.19 4.73 -10.79
C PRO A 25 -11.75 3.38 -10.24
N THR A 26 -10.47 3.25 -9.94
CA THR A 26 -9.84 1.97 -9.64
C THR A 26 -9.12 2.02 -8.30
N ILE A 27 -9.34 0.99 -7.50
CA ILE A 27 -8.57 0.69 -6.30
C ILE A 27 -7.61 -0.45 -6.66
N VAL A 28 -6.33 -0.24 -6.38
CA VAL A 28 -5.32 -1.29 -6.56
C VAL A 28 -4.96 -1.86 -5.19
N VAL A 29 -5.00 -3.17 -5.07
CA VAL A 29 -4.64 -3.88 -3.85
C VAL A 29 -3.46 -4.80 -4.14
N LEU A 30 -2.40 -4.70 -3.35
CA LEU A 30 -1.24 -5.56 -3.45
C LEU A 30 -0.71 -5.92 -2.06
N HIS A 31 0.15 -6.93 -1.98
CA HIS A 31 0.69 -7.37 -0.68
C HIS A 31 1.78 -6.42 -0.16
N HIS A 32 2.80 -6.14 -0.98
CA HIS A 32 3.93 -5.31 -0.59
C HIS A 32 3.68 -3.83 -0.92
N PRO A 33 3.95 -2.90 0.00
CA PRO A 33 3.80 -1.47 -0.27
C PRO A 33 4.62 -1.00 -1.48
N ALA A 34 4.06 -0.08 -2.24
CA ALA A 34 4.68 0.52 -3.41
C ALA A 34 5.24 1.93 -3.16
N LEU A 35 5.17 2.42 -1.93
CA LEU A 35 5.69 3.71 -1.52
C LEU A 35 6.53 3.55 -0.25
N GLU A 36 7.65 4.24 -0.20
CA GLU A 36 8.51 4.30 0.98
C GLU A 36 7.79 4.97 2.15
N ILE A 37 8.02 4.45 3.35
CA ILE A 37 7.44 4.96 4.59
C ILE A 37 8.51 5.55 5.53
N GLY A 38 9.77 5.30 5.23
CA GLY A 38 10.92 5.63 6.06
C GLY A 38 11.32 4.47 6.98
N GLY A 39 12.58 4.50 7.40
CA GLY A 39 13.12 3.53 8.33
C GLY A 39 13.41 2.15 7.74
N TRP A 40 13.55 1.17 8.61
CA TRP A 40 13.98 -0.19 8.24
C TRP A 40 12.98 -0.94 7.36
N GLN A 41 11.72 -0.58 7.40
CA GLN A 41 10.67 -1.25 6.63
C GLN A 41 10.78 -0.99 5.12
N ASP A 42 11.47 0.05 4.69
CA ASP A 42 11.71 0.31 3.27
C ASP A 42 12.51 -0.80 2.58
N LEU A 43 13.20 -1.63 3.38
CA LEU A 43 13.86 -2.84 2.89
C LEU A 43 12.90 -4.01 2.67
N LYS A 44 11.62 -3.86 3.02
CA LYS A 44 10.59 -4.91 2.96
C LYS A 44 9.50 -4.66 1.92
N ILE A 45 9.47 -3.49 1.32
CA ILE A 45 8.46 -3.09 0.35
C ILE A 45 8.76 -3.63 -1.05
N LEU A 46 7.89 -3.34 -2.02
CA LEU A 46 8.03 -3.77 -3.40
C LEU A 46 9.38 -3.31 -3.99
N LYS A 47 10.16 -4.25 -4.53
CA LYS A 47 11.50 -3.96 -5.05
C LYS A 47 11.46 -3.05 -6.27
N ASN A 48 10.56 -3.32 -7.20
CA ASN A 48 10.40 -2.55 -8.44
C ASN A 48 9.21 -1.57 -8.38
N ARG A 49 9.03 -0.94 -7.22
CA ARG A 49 7.96 0.02 -6.93
C ARG A 49 7.95 1.24 -7.84
N ASP A 50 9.11 1.72 -8.26
CA ASP A 50 9.19 2.90 -9.12
C ASP A 50 8.52 2.64 -10.47
N LYS A 51 8.79 1.48 -11.05
CA LYS A 51 8.14 1.06 -12.30
C LYS A 51 6.64 0.84 -12.13
N PHE A 52 6.24 0.24 -11.02
CA PHE A 52 4.82 0.07 -10.70
C PHE A 52 4.13 1.43 -10.53
N ARG A 53 4.70 2.35 -9.78
CA ARG A 53 4.14 3.70 -9.60
C ARG A 53 4.04 4.46 -10.94
N GLU A 54 5.09 4.40 -11.77
CA GLU A 54 5.05 5.01 -13.10
C GLU A 54 3.83 4.56 -13.92
N ILE A 55 3.52 3.26 -13.87
CA ILE A 55 2.37 2.69 -14.58
C ILE A 55 1.04 3.21 -14.03
N ILE A 56 0.86 3.19 -12.70
CA ILE A 56 -0.42 3.57 -12.09
C ILE A 56 -0.63 5.08 -12.01
N GLU A 57 0.44 5.84 -11.83
CA GLU A 57 0.39 7.31 -11.72
C GLU A 57 0.09 7.98 -13.07
N TYR A 58 0.41 7.31 -14.17
CA TYR A 58 0.04 7.79 -15.50
C TYR A 58 -1.47 7.72 -15.75
N SER A 59 -2.19 6.92 -14.99
CA SER A 59 -3.65 6.76 -15.13
C SER A 59 -4.40 7.73 -14.21
N GLU A 60 -5.31 8.51 -14.78
CA GLU A 60 -6.25 9.34 -14.02
C GLU A 60 -7.31 8.54 -13.25
N TYR A 61 -7.38 7.22 -13.46
CA TYR A 61 -8.41 6.36 -12.88
C TYR A 61 -8.02 5.71 -11.55
N VAL A 62 -6.72 5.57 -11.27
CA VAL A 62 -6.28 5.00 -9.99
C VAL A 62 -6.41 6.06 -8.89
N ARG A 63 -7.18 5.75 -7.84
CA ARG A 63 -7.45 6.66 -6.73
C ARG A 63 -6.68 6.30 -5.47
N ILE A 64 -6.52 5.02 -5.23
CA ILE A 64 -5.86 4.53 -4.03
C ILE A 64 -5.14 3.21 -4.30
N VAL A 65 -4.01 3.04 -3.64
CA VAL A 65 -3.25 1.80 -3.57
C VAL A 65 -3.24 1.34 -2.12
N LEU A 66 -3.73 0.14 -1.89
CA LEU A 66 -3.79 -0.49 -0.57
C LEU A 66 -2.78 -1.62 -0.49
N ALA A 67 -2.05 -1.70 0.61
CA ALA A 67 -1.10 -2.77 0.84
C ALA A 67 -1.04 -3.21 2.31
N GLY A 68 -0.45 -4.37 2.54
CA GLY A 68 -0.20 -4.92 3.86
C GLY A 68 1.28 -5.14 4.13
N HIS A 69 1.66 -6.35 4.52
CA HIS A 69 3.00 -6.87 4.72
C HIS A 69 3.81 -6.25 5.87
N ILE A 70 3.87 -4.95 5.96
CA ILE A 70 4.71 -4.23 6.92
C ILE A 70 4.11 -4.12 8.32
N HIS A 71 2.85 -4.52 8.51
CA HIS A 71 2.13 -4.47 9.78
C HIS A 71 2.16 -3.09 10.46
N GLU A 72 2.17 -2.03 9.66
CA GLU A 72 2.14 -0.65 10.13
C GLU A 72 1.07 0.14 9.35
N PHE A 73 0.32 0.97 10.07
CA PHE A 73 -0.61 1.89 9.41
C PHE A 73 0.16 3.06 8.81
N THR A 74 -0.01 3.27 7.52
CA THR A 74 0.45 4.46 6.81
C THR A 74 -0.63 4.98 5.88
N ASP A 75 -0.63 6.29 5.63
CA ASP A 75 -1.56 6.93 4.73
C ASP A 75 -0.90 8.19 4.15
N ARG A 76 -0.50 8.11 2.90
CA ARG A 76 0.24 9.18 2.21
C ARG A 76 -0.29 9.37 0.81
N THR A 77 -0.29 10.61 0.35
CA THR A 77 -0.66 10.96 -1.03
C THR A 77 0.58 11.39 -1.80
N LEU A 78 0.76 10.81 -2.98
CA LEU A 78 1.82 11.16 -3.92
C LEU A 78 1.24 11.19 -5.34
N ASN A 79 1.48 12.27 -6.07
CA ASN A 79 1.01 12.46 -7.45
C ASN A 79 -0.50 12.19 -7.62
N GLY A 80 -1.30 12.63 -6.65
CA GLY A 80 -2.76 12.49 -6.67
C GLY A 80 -3.29 11.09 -6.32
N ILE A 81 -2.41 10.14 -6.03
CA ILE A 81 -2.79 8.79 -5.60
C ILE A 81 -2.52 8.63 -4.12
N ARG A 82 -3.49 8.07 -3.40
CA ARG A 82 -3.37 7.76 -1.98
C ARG A 82 -2.80 6.36 -1.80
N TYR A 83 -1.71 6.26 -1.03
CA TYR A 83 -1.06 4.98 -0.69
C TYR A 83 -1.30 4.71 0.78
N SER A 84 -1.92 3.60 1.11
CA SER A 84 -2.23 3.24 2.49
C SER A 84 -1.88 1.80 2.79
N THR A 85 -1.36 1.58 4.01
CA THR A 85 -1.10 0.25 4.55
C THR A 85 -1.89 0.04 5.84
N ALA A 86 -2.14 -1.20 6.18
CA ALA A 86 -2.87 -1.58 7.37
C ALA A 86 -1.91 -2.14 8.44
N PRO A 87 -2.24 -1.98 9.73
CA PRO A 87 -1.55 -2.71 10.79
C PRO A 87 -1.85 -4.20 10.69
N GLY A 88 -1.08 -5.03 11.38
CA GLY A 88 -1.38 -6.45 11.51
C GLY A 88 -2.47 -6.71 12.55
N LEU A 89 -3.27 -7.75 12.35
CA LEU A 89 -4.29 -8.16 13.31
C LEU A 89 -3.68 -8.83 14.55
N GLY A 90 -2.62 -9.61 14.37
CA GLY A 90 -1.96 -10.34 15.45
C GLY A 90 -0.85 -9.56 16.14
N PHE A 91 -0.14 -8.75 15.40
CA PHE A 91 0.91 -7.86 15.89
C PHE A 91 1.17 -6.73 14.90
N ALA A 92 1.77 -5.65 15.39
CA ALA A 92 2.13 -4.49 14.57
C ALA A 92 3.61 -4.13 14.76
N PHE A 93 4.17 -3.51 13.74
CA PHE A 93 5.49 -2.91 13.76
C PHE A 93 5.41 -1.39 13.65
N SER A 94 6.54 -0.74 13.84
CA SER A 94 6.73 0.68 13.50
C SER A 94 8.08 0.89 12.86
N SER A 95 8.11 1.66 11.81
CA SER A 95 9.34 2.11 11.15
C SER A 95 10.23 2.96 12.08
N LYS A 96 9.64 3.50 13.15
CA LYS A 96 10.33 4.33 14.16
C LYS A 96 11.00 3.52 15.27
N LEU A 97 10.62 2.25 15.42
CA LEU A 97 11.21 1.33 16.39
C LEU A 97 12.38 0.55 15.76
N SER A 98 13.06 -0.25 16.57
CA SER A 98 14.09 -1.16 16.09
C SER A 98 13.51 -2.24 15.17
N ASN A 99 14.34 -2.83 14.32
CA ASN A 99 13.95 -3.92 13.42
C ASN A 99 13.20 -5.02 14.16
N TYR A 100 12.00 -5.34 13.67
CA TYR A 100 11.13 -6.38 14.23
C TYR A 100 10.67 -6.17 15.67
N GLU A 101 10.87 -4.99 16.24
CA GLU A 101 10.30 -4.66 17.53
C GLU A 101 8.80 -4.46 17.40
N ILE A 102 8.04 -5.22 18.20
CA ILE A 102 6.58 -5.17 18.19
C ILE A 102 6.10 -3.89 18.85
N GLN A 103 5.25 -3.15 18.16
CA GLN A 103 4.54 -2.01 18.71
C GLN A 103 3.24 -2.51 19.37
N HIS A 104 3.28 -2.73 20.68
CA HIS A 104 2.13 -3.19 21.43
C HIS A 104 0.98 -2.17 21.42
N GLY A 105 -0.24 -2.66 21.24
CA GLY A 105 -1.45 -1.83 21.22
C GLY A 105 -1.73 -1.17 19.88
N ALA A 106 -0.91 -1.43 18.85
CA ALA A 106 -1.11 -0.90 17.50
C ALA A 106 -1.77 -1.91 16.54
N GLU A 107 -2.11 -3.09 17.04
CA GLU A 107 -2.80 -4.12 16.27
C GLU A 107 -4.20 -3.63 15.86
N GLY A 108 -4.57 -3.93 14.61
CA GLY A 108 -5.85 -3.45 14.09
C GLY A 108 -6.04 -3.70 12.62
N PHE A 109 -6.99 -2.99 12.05
CA PHE A 109 -7.30 -3.05 10.62
C PHE A 109 -7.75 -1.66 10.12
N ASN A 110 -7.81 -1.52 8.81
CA ASN A 110 -8.34 -0.32 8.18
C ASN A 110 -9.80 -0.56 7.78
N LEU A 111 -10.69 0.32 8.24
CA LEU A 111 -12.04 0.42 7.71
C LEU A 111 -12.06 1.47 6.60
N ILE A 112 -12.37 1.05 5.39
CA ILE A 112 -12.36 1.92 4.21
C ILE A 112 -13.80 2.17 3.80
N THR A 113 -14.18 3.45 3.78
CA THR A 113 -15.50 3.88 3.34
C THR A 113 -15.36 4.66 2.04
N ILE A 114 -16.08 4.21 1.02
CA ILE A 114 -16.10 4.86 -0.29
C ILE A 114 -17.47 5.47 -0.49
N ASN A 115 -17.51 6.77 -0.65
CA ASN A 115 -18.73 7.51 -0.94
C ASN A 115 -18.51 8.46 -2.11
N LYS A 116 -19.08 8.15 -3.26
CA LYS A 116 -18.86 8.89 -4.52
C LYS A 116 -17.36 9.05 -4.81
N ASN A 117 -16.82 10.26 -4.65
CA ASN A 117 -15.42 10.59 -4.92
C ASN A 117 -14.57 10.66 -3.63
N LYS A 118 -15.13 10.35 -2.47
CA LYS A 118 -14.43 10.39 -1.19
C LYS A 118 -14.06 8.99 -0.73
N ILE A 119 -12.81 8.85 -0.31
CA ILE A 119 -12.28 7.63 0.31
C ILE A 119 -11.84 8.00 1.72
N LEU A 120 -12.50 7.42 2.71
CA LEU A 120 -12.15 7.56 4.11
C LEU A 120 -11.44 6.29 4.57
N ILE A 121 -10.32 6.44 5.25
CA ILE A 121 -9.58 5.34 5.87
C ILE A 121 -9.51 5.59 7.36
N ASN A 122 -10.17 4.73 8.13
CA ASN A 122 -10.11 4.76 9.58
C ASN A 122 -9.33 3.55 10.08
N LYS A 123 -8.23 3.80 10.77
CA LYS A 123 -7.53 2.75 11.51
C LYS A 123 -8.38 2.38 12.73
N ILE A 124 -8.75 1.11 12.83
CA ILE A 124 -9.50 0.56 13.95
C ILE A 124 -8.54 -0.27 14.79
N ALA A 125 -8.30 0.16 16.03
CA ALA A 125 -7.51 -0.58 16.99
C ALA A 125 -8.33 -1.74 17.57
N LEU A 126 -7.69 -2.89 17.80
CA LEU A 126 -8.35 -4.05 18.42
C LEU A 126 -8.37 -3.98 19.94
N LYS A 127 -7.56 -3.12 20.51
CA LYS A 127 -7.44 -2.95 21.97
C LYS A 127 -7.43 -1.48 22.37
#